data_3eb81327f7e53a735fa617028754289a
#
_entry.id   3eb81327f7e53a735fa617028754289a
#
_cell.length_a   1.000
_cell.length_b   1.000
_cell.length_c   1.000
_cell.angle_alpha   90.00
_cell.angle_beta   90.00
_cell.angle_gamma   90.00
#
_symmetry.space_group_name_H-M   'P 1'
#
loop_
_entity.id
_entity.type
_entity.pdbx_description
1 polymer ?
#
loop_
_entity_poly.entity_id
_entity_poly.type
_entity_poly.pdbx_seq_one_letter_code
_entity_poly.pdbx_strand_id
1 'polypeptide(L)'
;MDRTSRFNTLDNSTQGWINGFIGVVIFSGSLPATRLAVMEFDPVFLTMMRATIASVFALLLLWLFKEKRPARNQWVPLGIVSLGVVIGFPLLTALALQYVTSAHSIVFIGLLPLATALFGVLRGGERPRPVFWLFSMLGSVLVMGYALAQGLSAAPAGDLLMLLAVLVCGLGYAEGAKLSRSLGGWQVICWALVVAMPVVVPLSVTLAPASFSGISLPAWLSLGYVALFSMLIGFVFWYRGLAQGGIAAVGQLQLLQPFFGLALAAGLLHEQVSLGMVLVTVAVIGCVAGAKKFAR
;
A
#
# COMPACT_ATOMS: atom_id res chain seq x y z
N MET A 1 -4.61 48.32 -2.61
CA MET A 1 -5.48 47.45 -1.76
C MET A 1 -5.76 46.19 -2.55
N ASP A 2 -4.90 45.18 -2.36
CA ASP A 2 -4.95 43.93 -3.13
C ASP A 2 -5.83 42.91 -2.39
N ARG A 3 -6.99 42.60 -2.96
CA ARG A 3 -8.01 41.69 -2.39
C ARG A 3 -8.08 40.35 -3.10
N THR A 4 -6.99 39.90 -3.70
CA THR A 4 -6.99 38.66 -4.51
C THR A 4 -5.87 37.70 -4.10
N SER A 5 -5.97 37.09 -2.91
CA SER A 5 -5.30 35.81 -2.66
C SER A 5 -5.68 35.21 -1.29
N ARG A 6 -6.95 34.96 -1.06
CA ARG A 6 -7.38 34.05 0.03
C ARG A 6 -8.05 32.81 -0.57
N PHE A 7 -7.38 32.13 -1.46
CA PHE A 7 -7.60 30.70 -1.54
C PHE A 7 -6.89 30.07 -0.35
N ASN A 8 -7.67 29.57 0.60
CA ASN A 8 -7.21 28.79 1.73
C ASN A 8 -6.36 27.63 1.21
N THR A 9 -5.05 27.78 1.11
CA THR A 9 -4.13 26.66 0.94
C THR A 9 -4.20 25.86 2.23
N LEU A 10 -4.85 24.69 2.16
CA LEU A 10 -4.84 23.73 3.26
C LEU A 10 -3.41 23.57 3.75
N ASP A 11 -3.20 23.51 5.08
CA ASP A 11 -1.90 23.32 5.63
C ASP A 11 -1.30 21.97 5.11
N ASN A 12 0.03 21.87 5.04
CA ASN A 12 0.73 20.71 4.53
C ASN A 12 0.31 19.40 5.25
N SER A 13 0.02 19.47 6.53
CA SER A 13 -0.43 18.32 7.31
C SER A 13 -1.81 17.85 6.85
N THR A 14 -2.75 18.75 6.66
CA THR A 14 -4.10 18.42 6.15
C THR A 14 -4.03 17.85 4.74
N GLN A 15 -3.22 18.42 3.84
CA GLN A 15 -2.98 17.86 2.52
C GLN A 15 -2.39 16.46 2.59
N GLY A 16 -1.46 16.22 3.53
CA GLY A 16 -0.87 14.91 3.79
C GLY A 16 -1.92 13.86 4.17
N TRP A 17 -2.87 14.23 5.04
CA TRP A 17 -3.96 13.33 5.43
C TRP A 17 -4.93 13.05 4.29
N ILE A 18 -5.28 14.04 3.46
CA ILE A 18 -6.14 13.85 2.28
C ILE A 18 -5.44 12.92 1.27
N ASN A 19 -4.17 13.18 0.95
CA ASN A 19 -3.41 12.34 0.04
C ASN A 19 -3.30 10.90 0.57
N GLY A 20 -2.97 10.72 1.85
CA GLY A 20 -2.91 9.42 2.49
C GLY A 20 -4.25 8.67 2.43
N PHE A 21 -5.35 9.35 2.67
CA PHE A 21 -6.70 8.78 2.60
C PHE A 21 -7.04 8.31 1.17
N ILE A 22 -6.77 9.12 0.14
CA ILE A 22 -6.97 8.74 -1.26
C ILE A 22 -6.12 7.49 -1.58
N GLY A 23 -4.85 7.46 -1.14
CA GLY A 23 -3.98 6.30 -1.31
C GLY A 23 -4.56 5.03 -0.68
N VAL A 24 -5.07 5.11 0.55
CA VAL A 24 -5.68 3.97 1.26
C VAL A 24 -6.95 3.48 0.57
N VAL A 25 -7.81 4.38 0.09
CA VAL A 25 -9.01 3.99 -0.67
C VAL A 25 -8.61 3.21 -1.94
N ILE A 26 -7.60 3.70 -2.68
CA ILE A 26 -7.08 3.01 -3.86
C ILE A 26 -6.48 1.64 -3.47
N PHE A 27 -5.72 1.55 -2.38
CA PHE A 27 -5.14 0.28 -1.94
C PHE A 27 -6.16 -0.73 -1.43
N SER A 28 -7.34 -0.29 -1.01
CA SER A 28 -8.37 -1.17 -0.44
C SER A 28 -8.85 -2.27 -1.39
N GLY A 29 -8.82 -2.00 -2.70
CA GLY A 29 -9.13 -3.01 -3.72
C GLY A 29 -7.97 -3.95 -4.07
N SER A 30 -6.75 -3.72 -3.54
CA SER A 30 -5.55 -4.46 -3.99
C SER A 30 -5.59 -5.95 -3.64
N LEU A 31 -5.99 -6.32 -2.40
CA LEU A 31 -6.06 -7.72 -1.98
C LEU A 31 -7.14 -8.49 -2.74
N PRO A 32 -8.40 -8.01 -2.83
CA PRO A 32 -9.43 -8.67 -3.63
C PRO A 32 -9.03 -8.84 -5.09
N ALA A 33 -8.51 -7.78 -5.72
CA ALA A 33 -8.07 -7.85 -7.11
C ALA A 33 -6.88 -8.82 -7.29
N THR A 34 -5.88 -8.79 -6.39
CA THR A 34 -4.78 -9.77 -6.43
C THR A 34 -5.30 -11.19 -6.28
N ARG A 35 -6.26 -11.44 -5.36
CA ARG A 35 -6.84 -12.77 -5.16
C ARG A 35 -7.53 -13.27 -6.42
N LEU A 36 -8.34 -12.44 -7.09
CA LEU A 36 -8.97 -12.81 -8.36
C LEU A 36 -7.93 -13.11 -9.44
N ALA A 37 -6.88 -12.30 -9.51
CA ALA A 37 -5.85 -12.49 -10.53
C ALA A 37 -5.02 -13.77 -10.31
N VAL A 38 -4.64 -14.13 -9.07
CA VAL A 38 -3.83 -15.33 -8.77
C VAL A 38 -4.61 -16.65 -8.88
N MET A 39 -5.91 -16.60 -9.08
CA MET A 39 -6.70 -17.80 -9.39
C MET A 39 -6.45 -18.28 -10.83
N GLU A 40 -5.99 -17.38 -11.72
CA GLU A 40 -5.82 -17.67 -13.14
C GLU A 40 -4.39 -17.38 -13.65
N PHE A 41 -3.67 -16.45 -13.02
CA PHE A 41 -2.27 -16.16 -13.30
C PHE A 41 -1.35 -16.78 -12.24
N ASP A 42 -0.17 -17.24 -12.67
CA ASP A 42 0.90 -17.56 -11.74
C ASP A 42 1.26 -16.32 -10.88
N PRO A 43 1.44 -16.46 -9.55
CA PRO A 43 1.71 -15.30 -8.67
C PRO A 43 2.99 -14.54 -9.00
N VAL A 44 4.03 -15.25 -9.44
CA VAL A 44 5.30 -14.62 -9.80
C VAL A 44 5.14 -13.86 -11.10
N PHE A 45 4.51 -14.49 -12.12
CA PHE A 45 4.18 -13.83 -13.38
C PHE A 45 3.30 -12.59 -13.14
N LEU A 46 2.22 -12.73 -12.36
CA LEU A 46 1.33 -11.61 -12.02
C LEU A 46 2.11 -10.44 -11.41
N THR A 47 3.01 -10.73 -10.46
CA THR A 47 3.82 -9.71 -9.79
C THR A 47 4.77 -9.03 -10.76
N MET A 48 5.46 -9.79 -11.61
CA MET A 48 6.40 -9.24 -12.59
C MET A 48 5.65 -8.43 -13.66
N MET A 49 4.53 -8.94 -14.17
CA MET A 49 3.74 -8.28 -15.20
C MET A 49 3.11 -6.98 -14.69
N ARG A 50 2.52 -6.95 -13.47
CA ARG A 50 1.98 -5.69 -12.92
C ARG A 50 3.05 -4.63 -12.73
N ALA A 51 4.26 -5.03 -12.26
CA ALA A 51 5.38 -4.13 -12.10
C ALA A 51 5.93 -3.65 -13.45
N THR A 52 5.98 -4.52 -14.48
CA THR A 52 6.37 -4.18 -15.85
C THR A 52 5.42 -3.16 -16.44
N ILE A 53 4.11 -3.38 -16.38
CA ILE A 53 3.10 -2.43 -16.87
C ILE A 53 3.28 -1.07 -16.18
N ALA A 54 3.33 -1.08 -14.84
CA ALA A 54 3.52 0.15 -14.07
C ALA A 54 4.83 0.87 -14.41
N SER A 55 5.93 0.12 -14.65
CA SER A 55 7.24 0.66 -14.99
C SER A 55 7.26 1.35 -16.35
N VAL A 56 6.55 0.81 -17.34
CA VAL A 56 6.40 1.44 -18.65
C VAL A 56 5.71 2.80 -18.53
N PHE A 57 4.60 2.86 -17.79
CA PHE A 57 3.92 4.14 -17.54
C PHE A 57 4.77 5.09 -16.69
N ALA A 58 5.50 4.58 -15.70
CA ALA A 58 6.41 5.37 -14.89
C ALA A 58 7.53 6.01 -15.75
N LEU A 59 8.15 5.22 -16.64
CA LEU A 59 9.17 5.71 -17.56
C LEU A 59 8.61 6.77 -18.51
N LEU A 60 7.39 6.55 -19.04
CA LEU A 60 6.70 7.52 -19.87
C LEU A 60 6.45 8.84 -19.14
N LEU A 61 5.97 8.78 -17.89
CA LEU A 61 5.74 9.97 -17.06
C LEU A 61 7.05 10.72 -16.79
N LEU A 62 8.11 10.03 -16.39
CA LEU A 62 9.43 10.65 -16.15
C LEU A 62 9.98 11.33 -17.41
N TRP A 63 9.80 10.70 -18.58
CA TRP A 63 10.21 11.26 -19.85
C TRP A 63 9.36 12.48 -20.27
N LEU A 64 8.04 12.37 -20.14
CA LEU A 64 7.10 13.43 -20.51
C LEU A 64 7.31 14.71 -19.68
N PHE A 65 7.51 14.53 -18.38
CA PHE A 65 7.74 15.64 -17.45
C PHE A 65 9.23 16.06 -17.37
N LYS A 66 10.10 15.44 -18.18
CA LYS A 66 11.54 15.73 -18.26
C LYS A 66 12.22 15.70 -16.88
N GLU A 67 11.86 14.72 -16.06
CA GLU A 67 12.37 14.61 -14.70
C GLU A 67 13.87 14.32 -14.67
N LYS A 68 14.56 14.97 -13.73
CA LYS A 68 15.98 14.77 -13.53
C LYS A 68 16.26 13.40 -12.91
N ARG A 69 17.40 12.81 -13.29
CA ARG A 69 17.87 11.56 -12.67
C ARG A 69 18.12 11.76 -11.18
N PRO A 70 17.83 10.75 -10.34
CA PRO A 70 18.13 10.79 -8.92
C PRO A 70 19.61 11.05 -8.65
N ALA A 71 19.92 11.76 -7.57
CA ALA A 71 21.28 11.94 -7.12
C ALA A 71 21.91 10.60 -6.70
N ARG A 72 23.24 10.49 -6.74
CA ARG A 72 23.95 9.23 -6.49
C ARG A 72 23.62 8.57 -5.14
N ASN A 73 23.39 9.38 -4.12
CA ASN A 73 23.01 8.92 -2.77
C ASN A 73 21.56 8.45 -2.64
N GLN A 74 20.71 8.67 -3.65
CA GLN A 74 19.28 8.29 -3.63
C GLN A 74 19.04 6.90 -4.25
N TRP A 75 20.02 6.31 -4.97
CA TRP A 75 19.85 5.03 -5.65
C TRP A 75 19.66 3.86 -4.68
N VAL A 76 20.44 3.80 -3.59
CA VAL A 76 20.29 2.74 -2.58
C VAL A 76 18.91 2.82 -1.89
N PRO A 77 18.47 3.99 -1.38
CA PRO A 77 17.10 4.13 -0.90
C PRO A 77 16.01 3.76 -1.94
N LEU A 78 16.17 4.14 -3.22
CA LEU A 78 15.25 3.73 -4.29
C LEU A 78 15.25 2.22 -4.50
N GLY A 79 16.41 1.56 -4.39
CA GLY A 79 16.52 0.10 -4.39
C GLY A 79 15.74 -0.55 -3.25
N ILE A 80 15.79 0.01 -2.03
CA ILE A 80 15.01 -0.45 -0.88
C ILE A 80 13.51 -0.29 -1.15
N VAL A 81 13.08 0.85 -1.69
CA VAL A 81 11.69 1.08 -2.08
C VAL A 81 11.27 0.07 -3.16
N SER A 82 12.10 -0.14 -4.18
CA SER A 82 11.83 -1.10 -5.27
C SER A 82 11.66 -2.52 -4.73
N LEU A 83 12.60 -2.99 -3.90
CA LEU A 83 12.53 -4.31 -3.29
C LEU A 83 11.39 -4.44 -2.27
N GLY A 84 11.07 -3.37 -1.54
CA GLY A 84 10.00 -3.40 -0.52
C GLY A 84 8.60 -3.41 -1.13
N VAL A 85 8.27 -2.42 -1.97
CA VAL A 85 6.89 -2.18 -2.39
C VAL A 85 6.59 -2.54 -3.85
N VAL A 86 7.61 -2.59 -4.73
CA VAL A 86 7.39 -2.98 -6.13
C VAL A 86 7.44 -4.49 -6.30
N ILE A 87 8.41 -5.16 -5.69
CA ILE A 87 8.62 -6.61 -5.83
C ILE A 87 8.19 -7.35 -4.56
N GLY A 88 8.77 -7.04 -3.40
CA GLY A 88 8.68 -7.85 -2.19
C GLY A 88 7.25 -7.98 -1.66
N PHE A 89 6.61 -6.88 -1.30
CA PHE A 89 5.24 -6.93 -0.79
C PHE A 89 4.26 -7.57 -1.77
N PRO A 90 4.21 -7.19 -3.07
CA PRO A 90 3.30 -7.82 -4.01
C PRO A 90 3.56 -9.30 -4.24
N LEU A 91 4.82 -9.71 -4.34
CA LEU A 91 5.18 -11.10 -4.54
C LEU A 91 4.82 -11.97 -3.33
N LEU A 92 5.24 -11.54 -2.14
CA LEU A 92 4.95 -12.27 -0.90
C LEU A 92 3.43 -12.36 -0.65
N THR A 93 2.69 -11.29 -0.93
CA THR A 93 1.21 -11.28 -0.83
C THR A 93 0.57 -12.19 -1.87
N ALA A 94 1.01 -12.15 -3.14
CA ALA A 94 0.48 -13.01 -4.20
C ALA A 94 0.72 -14.49 -3.90
N LEU A 95 1.91 -14.84 -3.41
CA LEU A 95 2.24 -16.20 -2.96
C LEU A 95 1.41 -16.60 -1.73
N ALA A 96 1.27 -15.73 -0.74
CA ALA A 96 0.46 -15.99 0.44
C ALA A 96 -1.01 -16.29 0.07
N LEU A 97 -1.58 -15.52 -0.86
CA LEU A 97 -2.97 -15.67 -1.31
C LEU A 97 -3.26 -16.98 -2.06
N GLN A 98 -2.26 -17.80 -2.35
CA GLN A 98 -2.47 -19.20 -2.76
C GLN A 98 -2.88 -20.09 -1.57
N TYR A 99 -2.39 -19.77 -0.36
CA TYR A 99 -2.62 -20.55 0.87
C TYR A 99 -3.74 -20.00 1.73
N VAL A 100 -3.97 -18.68 1.67
CA VAL A 100 -4.95 -17.98 2.53
C VAL A 100 -5.93 -17.15 1.70
N THR A 101 -7.08 -16.84 2.29
CA THR A 101 -8.08 -15.93 1.68
C THR A 101 -7.67 -14.47 1.85
N SER A 102 -8.31 -13.57 1.09
CA SER A 102 -8.13 -12.13 1.28
C SER A 102 -8.54 -11.70 2.69
N ALA A 103 -9.62 -12.27 3.24
CA ALA A 103 -10.07 -11.98 4.61
C ALA A 103 -9.02 -12.39 5.66
N HIS A 104 -8.37 -13.55 5.49
CA HIS A 104 -7.27 -13.97 6.36
C HIS A 104 -6.07 -13.01 6.29
N SER A 105 -5.71 -12.54 5.10
CA SER A 105 -4.61 -11.60 4.89
C SER A 105 -4.82 -10.25 5.61
N ILE A 106 -6.08 -9.86 5.86
CA ILE A 106 -6.43 -8.64 6.61
C ILE A 106 -5.84 -8.63 8.02
N VAL A 107 -5.71 -9.81 8.68
CA VAL A 107 -5.09 -9.91 10.01
C VAL A 107 -3.68 -9.31 9.98
N PHE A 108 -2.90 -9.69 8.97
CA PHE A 108 -1.51 -9.22 8.83
C PHE A 108 -1.44 -7.77 8.34
N ILE A 109 -2.34 -7.36 7.45
CA ILE A 109 -2.43 -5.95 7.02
C ILE A 109 -2.73 -5.02 8.21
N GLY A 110 -3.45 -5.51 9.23
CA GLY A 110 -3.64 -4.78 10.48
C GLY A 110 -2.33 -4.44 11.23
N LEU A 111 -1.23 -5.15 10.98
CA LEU A 111 0.10 -4.85 11.53
C LEU A 111 0.89 -3.83 10.70
N LEU A 112 0.47 -3.55 9.47
CA LEU A 112 1.23 -2.68 8.56
C LEU A 112 1.41 -1.24 9.10
N PRO A 113 0.42 -0.61 9.77
CA PRO A 113 0.61 0.70 10.40
C PRO A 113 1.68 0.69 11.49
N LEU A 114 1.75 -0.39 12.30
CA LEU A 114 2.79 -0.56 13.31
C LEU A 114 4.17 -0.70 12.68
N ALA A 115 4.32 -1.55 11.65
CA ALA A 115 5.57 -1.70 10.91
C ALA A 115 5.99 -0.38 10.25
N THR A 116 5.05 0.33 9.62
CA THR A 116 5.31 1.65 9.00
C THR A 116 5.78 2.68 10.03
N ALA A 117 5.14 2.73 11.21
CA ALA A 117 5.54 3.64 12.29
C ALA A 117 6.91 3.27 12.87
N LEU A 118 7.19 1.99 13.07
CA LEU A 118 8.49 1.51 13.54
C LEU A 118 9.62 1.93 12.58
N PHE A 119 9.47 1.68 11.29
CA PHE A 119 10.44 2.13 10.30
C PHE A 119 10.45 3.65 10.10
N GLY A 120 9.33 4.34 10.35
CA GLY A 120 9.28 5.80 10.42
C GLY A 120 10.19 6.36 11.50
N VAL A 121 10.26 5.70 12.67
CA VAL A 121 11.23 6.04 13.74
C VAL A 121 12.66 5.68 13.31
N LEU A 122 12.88 4.43 12.88
CA LEU A 122 14.23 3.92 12.59
C LEU A 122 14.89 4.60 11.37
N ARG A 123 14.12 4.90 10.33
CA ARG A 123 14.61 5.41 9.04
C ARG A 123 14.21 6.84 8.75
N GLY A 124 13.02 7.24 9.21
CA GLY A 124 12.45 8.58 9.00
C GLY A 124 12.83 9.60 10.06
N GLY A 125 13.41 9.17 11.19
CA GLY A 125 13.80 10.01 12.31
C GLY A 125 12.60 10.58 13.09
N GLU A 126 11.42 9.97 12.96
CA GLU A 126 10.22 10.40 13.70
C GLU A 126 10.29 9.98 15.17
N ARG A 127 9.64 10.74 16.04
CA ARG A 127 9.61 10.51 17.50
C ARG A 127 8.20 10.62 18.04
N PRO A 128 7.30 9.68 17.72
CA PRO A 128 5.94 9.68 18.24
C PRO A 128 5.93 9.59 19.77
N ARG A 129 4.97 10.24 20.41
CA ARG A 129 4.79 10.13 21.87
C ARG A 129 4.38 8.71 22.26
N PRO A 130 4.65 8.25 23.50
CA PRO A 130 4.27 6.90 23.95
C PRO A 130 2.78 6.57 23.74
N VAL A 131 1.90 7.56 23.95
CA VAL A 131 0.45 7.42 23.73
C VAL A 131 0.09 7.11 22.27
N PHE A 132 0.88 7.55 21.29
CA PHE A 132 0.70 7.16 19.89
C PHE A 132 0.74 5.63 19.74
N TRP A 133 1.71 4.97 20.36
CA TRP A 133 1.87 3.52 20.27
C TRP A 133 0.70 2.77 20.86
N LEU A 134 0.11 3.29 21.96
CA LEU A 134 -1.10 2.70 22.55
C LEU A 134 -2.25 2.69 21.54
N PHE A 135 -2.55 3.82 20.89
CA PHE A 135 -3.61 3.89 19.88
C PHE A 135 -3.29 3.07 18.64
N SER A 136 -2.04 3.05 18.18
CA SER A 136 -1.60 2.25 17.03
C SER A 136 -1.74 0.74 17.30
N MET A 137 -1.31 0.27 18.47
CA MET A 137 -1.47 -1.13 18.88
C MET A 137 -2.94 -1.50 19.06
N LEU A 138 -3.74 -0.65 19.73
CA LEU A 138 -5.16 -0.90 19.94
C LEU A 138 -5.89 -1.01 18.59
N GLY A 139 -5.63 -0.11 17.65
CA GLY A 139 -6.20 -0.16 16.30
C GLY A 139 -5.82 -1.45 15.56
N SER A 140 -4.53 -1.86 15.62
CA SER A 140 -4.08 -3.12 15.02
C SER A 140 -4.77 -4.34 15.65
N VAL A 141 -4.87 -4.39 16.98
CA VAL A 141 -5.54 -5.48 17.70
C VAL A 141 -7.04 -5.54 17.36
N LEU A 142 -7.72 -4.41 17.23
CA LEU A 142 -9.12 -4.37 16.82
C LEU A 142 -9.32 -4.93 15.39
N VAL A 143 -8.47 -4.54 14.43
CA VAL A 143 -8.54 -5.06 13.05
C VAL A 143 -8.26 -6.55 13.04
N MET A 144 -7.19 -6.98 13.68
CA MET A 144 -6.80 -8.40 13.77
C MET A 144 -7.88 -9.24 14.46
N GLY A 145 -8.37 -8.76 15.61
CA GLY A 145 -9.42 -9.45 16.37
C GLY A 145 -10.72 -9.59 15.58
N TYR A 146 -11.13 -8.54 14.86
CA TYR A 146 -12.29 -8.62 13.97
C TYR A 146 -12.07 -9.65 12.86
N ALA A 147 -10.92 -9.65 12.20
CA ALA A 147 -10.61 -10.60 11.14
C ALA A 147 -10.56 -12.05 11.67
N LEU A 148 -9.96 -12.29 12.84
CA LEU A 148 -9.94 -13.60 13.50
C LEU A 148 -11.34 -14.11 13.85
N ALA A 149 -12.24 -13.23 14.27
CA ALA A 149 -13.63 -13.57 14.58
C ALA A 149 -14.43 -14.05 13.35
N GLN A 150 -13.94 -13.82 12.13
CA GLN A 150 -14.56 -14.33 10.91
C GLN A 150 -14.27 -15.82 10.63
N GLY A 151 -13.58 -16.51 11.52
CA GLY A 151 -13.34 -17.95 11.45
C GLY A 151 -12.21 -18.33 10.48
N LEU A 152 -10.97 -18.07 10.89
CA LEU A 152 -9.78 -18.37 10.06
C LEU A 152 -9.20 -19.75 10.37
N SER A 153 -8.77 -20.46 9.32
CA SER A 153 -7.97 -21.69 9.45
C SER A 153 -6.48 -21.35 9.48
N ALA A 154 -5.70 -22.09 10.28
CA ALA A 154 -4.25 -21.91 10.33
C ALA A 154 -3.61 -22.28 8.99
N ALA A 155 -2.75 -21.40 8.45
CA ALA A 155 -1.98 -21.62 7.23
C ALA A 155 -0.55 -21.07 7.41
N PRO A 156 0.33 -21.80 8.15
CA PRO A 156 1.63 -21.27 8.61
C PRO A 156 2.52 -20.70 7.48
N ALA A 157 2.50 -21.31 6.30
CA ALA A 157 3.27 -20.82 5.15
C ALA A 157 2.72 -19.47 4.63
N GLY A 158 1.40 -19.36 4.48
CA GLY A 158 0.73 -18.10 4.09
C GLY A 158 0.92 -17.01 5.14
N ASP A 159 0.83 -17.37 6.42
CA ASP A 159 1.00 -16.45 7.56
C ASP A 159 2.43 -15.87 7.60
N LEU A 160 3.44 -16.71 7.43
CA LEU A 160 4.84 -16.26 7.37
C LEU A 160 5.08 -15.32 6.17
N LEU A 161 4.55 -15.67 4.99
CA LEU A 161 4.66 -14.84 3.80
C LEU A 161 4.00 -13.48 4.01
N MET A 162 2.82 -13.42 4.64
CA MET A 162 2.14 -12.16 4.96
C MET A 162 2.91 -11.33 5.98
N LEU A 163 3.49 -11.95 7.02
CA LEU A 163 4.31 -11.25 8.01
C LEU A 163 5.55 -10.61 7.34
N LEU A 164 6.26 -11.38 6.50
CA LEU A 164 7.39 -10.86 5.73
C LEU A 164 6.96 -9.73 4.79
N ALA A 165 5.80 -9.88 4.12
CA ALA A 165 5.25 -8.84 3.25
C ALA A 165 5.04 -7.53 4.02
N VAL A 166 4.44 -7.58 5.21
CA VAL A 166 4.20 -6.40 6.07
C VAL A 166 5.51 -5.72 6.45
N LEU A 167 6.54 -6.49 6.83
CA LEU A 167 7.83 -5.94 7.25
C LEU A 167 8.54 -5.23 6.08
N VAL A 168 8.63 -5.88 4.92
CA VAL A 168 9.30 -5.27 3.75
C VAL A 168 8.52 -4.07 3.21
N CYS A 169 7.18 -4.10 3.29
CA CYS A 169 6.32 -2.99 2.89
C CYS A 169 6.50 -1.78 3.83
N GLY A 170 6.47 -1.99 5.14
CA GLY A 170 6.67 -0.93 6.13
C GLY A 170 8.02 -0.23 5.97
N LEU A 171 9.09 -1.00 5.69
CA LEU A 171 10.40 -0.43 5.37
C LEU A 171 10.36 0.39 4.07
N GLY A 172 9.76 -0.16 3.01
CA GLY A 172 9.61 0.53 1.72
C GLY A 172 8.78 1.81 1.83
N TYR A 173 7.76 1.83 2.67
CA TYR A 173 6.95 3.02 2.96
C TYR A 173 7.76 4.11 3.66
N ALA A 174 8.53 3.75 4.68
CA ALA A 174 9.35 4.71 5.42
C ALA A 174 10.46 5.31 4.55
N GLU A 175 11.17 4.48 3.78
CA GLU A 175 12.20 4.97 2.84
C GLU A 175 11.61 5.83 1.72
N GLY A 176 10.50 5.39 1.11
CA GLY A 176 9.83 6.14 0.06
C GLY A 176 9.30 7.49 0.55
N ALA A 177 8.73 7.53 1.75
CA ALA A 177 8.28 8.78 2.36
C ALA A 177 9.43 9.74 2.66
N LYS A 178 10.56 9.23 3.17
CA LYS A 178 11.78 10.02 3.39
C LYS A 178 12.29 10.60 2.07
N LEU A 179 12.41 9.77 1.02
CA LEU A 179 12.83 10.22 -0.31
C LEU A 179 11.85 11.24 -0.92
N SER A 180 10.56 11.09 -0.68
CA SER A 180 9.53 11.98 -1.21
C SER A 180 9.65 13.42 -0.72
N ARG A 181 10.32 13.63 0.41
CA ARG A 181 10.64 15.00 0.91
C ARG A 181 11.63 15.74 0.02
N SER A 182 12.44 15.03 -0.76
CA SER A 182 13.47 15.59 -1.64
C SER A 182 13.19 15.41 -3.13
N LEU A 183 12.63 14.26 -3.53
CA LEU A 183 12.33 13.95 -4.93
C LEU A 183 10.89 14.29 -5.32
N GLY A 184 9.94 14.22 -4.35
CA GLY A 184 8.51 14.25 -4.62
C GLY A 184 7.89 12.84 -4.66
N GLY A 185 6.60 12.75 -4.28
CA GLY A 185 5.94 11.44 -4.08
C GLY A 185 5.81 10.61 -5.35
N TRP A 186 5.42 11.21 -6.47
CA TRP A 186 5.25 10.49 -7.73
C TRP A 186 6.61 10.13 -8.39
N GLN A 187 7.62 10.97 -8.20
CA GLN A 187 8.96 10.68 -8.70
C GLN A 187 9.56 9.46 -8.01
N VAL A 188 9.35 9.33 -6.68
CA VAL A 188 9.88 8.20 -5.92
C VAL A 188 9.34 6.88 -6.44
N ILE A 189 8.01 6.76 -6.61
CA ILE A 189 7.46 5.49 -7.11
C ILE A 189 7.85 5.24 -8.56
N CYS A 190 7.86 6.27 -9.42
CA CYS A 190 8.28 6.11 -10.81
C CYS A 190 9.75 5.66 -10.91
N TRP A 191 10.67 6.27 -10.16
CA TRP A 191 12.06 5.84 -10.16
C TRP A 191 12.25 4.45 -9.53
N ALA A 192 11.52 4.09 -8.48
CA ALA A 192 11.56 2.75 -7.90
C ALA A 192 11.11 1.67 -8.90
N LEU A 193 10.06 1.97 -9.69
CA LEU A 193 9.59 1.11 -10.77
C LEU A 193 10.64 0.96 -11.88
N VAL A 194 11.28 2.06 -12.28
CA VAL A 194 12.37 2.03 -13.29
C VAL A 194 13.57 1.24 -12.78
N VAL A 195 13.93 1.36 -11.49
CA VAL A 195 14.98 0.55 -10.86
C VAL A 195 14.65 -0.95 -10.88
N ALA A 196 13.36 -1.31 -10.79
CA ALA A 196 12.92 -2.71 -10.87
C ALA A 196 12.96 -3.27 -12.30
N MET A 197 12.90 -2.43 -13.36
CA MET A 197 12.77 -2.87 -14.77
C MET A 197 13.77 -3.95 -15.20
N PRO A 198 15.08 -3.86 -14.85
CA PRO A 198 16.06 -4.87 -15.26
C PRO A 198 15.73 -6.29 -14.75
N VAL A 199 14.91 -6.39 -13.70
CA VAL A 199 14.48 -7.66 -13.11
C VAL A 199 13.07 -8.02 -13.58
N VAL A 200 12.11 -7.09 -13.45
CA VAL A 200 10.70 -7.42 -13.68
C VAL A 200 10.36 -7.63 -15.15
N VAL A 201 11.00 -6.89 -16.07
CA VAL A 201 10.72 -7.04 -17.51
C VAL A 201 11.19 -8.40 -18.05
N PRO A 202 12.45 -8.81 -17.86
CA PRO A 202 12.88 -10.14 -18.31
C PRO A 202 12.04 -11.27 -17.68
N LEU A 203 11.77 -11.19 -16.36
CA LEU A 203 10.99 -12.21 -15.68
C LEU A 203 9.53 -12.25 -16.16
N SER A 204 8.90 -11.13 -16.48
CA SER A 204 7.54 -11.12 -17.02
C SER A 204 7.46 -11.78 -18.41
N VAL A 205 8.53 -11.69 -19.20
CA VAL A 205 8.61 -12.35 -20.52
C VAL A 205 8.90 -13.83 -20.38
N THR A 206 9.88 -14.22 -19.56
CA THR A 206 10.28 -15.62 -19.39
C THR A 206 9.27 -16.47 -18.65
N LEU A 207 8.49 -15.88 -17.75
CA LEU A 207 7.44 -16.54 -16.98
C LEU A 207 6.06 -16.39 -17.62
N ALA A 208 5.97 -15.80 -18.80
CA ALA A 208 4.69 -15.68 -19.50
C ALA A 208 4.09 -17.09 -19.76
N PRO A 209 2.80 -17.28 -19.50
CA PRO A 209 2.16 -18.56 -19.79
C PRO A 209 2.23 -18.86 -21.29
N ALA A 210 2.30 -20.14 -21.65
CA ALA A 210 2.34 -20.59 -23.05
C ALA A 210 1.11 -20.15 -23.86
N SER A 211 -0.02 -19.93 -23.19
CA SER A 211 -1.25 -19.40 -23.77
C SER A 211 -1.99 -18.53 -22.77
N PHE A 212 -2.58 -17.46 -23.26
CA PHE A 212 -3.49 -16.60 -22.51
C PHE A 212 -4.96 -16.94 -22.78
N SER A 213 -5.22 -18.00 -23.56
CA SER A 213 -6.58 -18.47 -23.83
C SER A 213 -7.22 -19.03 -22.56
N GLY A 214 -8.45 -18.64 -22.29
CA GLY A 214 -9.18 -19.07 -21.09
C GLY A 214 -9.04 -18.16 -19.87
N ILE A 215 -8.14 -17.18 -19.90
CA ILE A 215 -8.05 -16.18 -18.82
C ILE A 215 -9.25 -15.24 -18.91
N SER A 216 -10.00 -15.14 -17.82
CA SER A 216 -11.23 -14.37 -17.76
C SER A 216 -11.00 -12.84 -17.80
N LEU A 217 -12.01 -12.10 -18.26
CA LEU A 217 -11.96 -10.63 -18.23
C LEU A 217 -11.77 -10.06 -16.80
N PRO A 218 -12.41 -10.61 -15.73
CA PRO A 218 -12.14 -10.19 -14.36
C PRO A 218 -10.67 -10.31 -13.94
N ALA A 219 -9.96 -11.37 -14.35
CA ALA A 219 -8.54 -11.53 -14.04
C ALA A 219 -7.68 -10.48 -14.75
N TRP A 220 -7.97 -10.15 -16.02
CA TRP A 220 -7.30 -9.08 -16.76
C TRP A 220 -7.58 -7.69 -16.17
N LEU A 221 -8.82 -7.39 -15.79
CA LEU A 221 -9.17 -6.13 -15.13
C LEU A 221 -8.49 -6.02 -13.78
N SER A 222 -8.38 -7.13 -13.05
CA SER A 222 -7.66 -7.19 -11.77
C SER A 222 -6.17 -6.92 -11.96
N LEU A 223 -5.51 -7.52 -12.95
CA LEU A 223 -4.12 -7.22 -13.32
C LEU A 223 -3.96 -5.72 -13.66
N GLY A 224 -4.84 -5.17 -14.49
CA GLY A 224 -4.84 -3.74 -14.84
C GLY A 224 -4.97 -2.84 -13.61
N TYR A 225 -5.90 -3.16 -12.71
CA TYR A 225 -6.10 -2.43 -11.47
C TYR A 225 -4.86 -2.47 -10.56
N VAL A 226 -4.31 -3.65 -10.30
CA VAL A 226 -3.15 -3.77 -9.41
C VAL A 226 -1.88 -3.17 -10.03
N ALA A 227 -1.77 -3.12 -11.36
CA ALA A 227 -0.66 -2.48 -12.05
C ALA A 227 -0.76 -0.94 -12.01
N LEU A 228 -1.88 -0.38 -12.42
CA LEU A 228 -2.00 1.07 -12.61
C LEU A 228 -2.45 1.78 -11.34
N PHE A 229 -3.53 1.31 -10.72
CA PHE A 229 -4.08 1.99 -9.54
C PHE A 229 -3.30 1.66 -8.27
N SER A 230 -3.06 0.38 -7.98
CA SER A 230 -2.37 -0.02 -6.76
C SER A 230 -0.86 0.24 -6.81
N MET A 231 -0.18 -0.06 -7.93
CA MET A 231 1.28 0.02 -8.01
C MET A 231 1.81 1.41 -8.39
N LEU A 232 1.03 2.24 -9.10
CA LEU A 232 1.48 3.56 -9.57
C LEU A 232 0.66 4.67 -8.92
N ILE A 233 -0.63 4.82 -9.28
CA ILE A 233 -1.46 5.97 -8.86
C ILE A 233 -1.62 6.03 -7.35
N GLY A 234 -1.92 4.92 -6.69
CA GLY A 234 -2.05 4.86 -5.22
C GLY A 234 -0.79 5.33 -4.50
N PHE A 235 0.39 4.95 -5.00
CA PHE A 235 1.66 5.38 -4.43
C PHE A 235 1.99 6.85 -4.65
N VAL A 236 1.51 7.48 -5.73
CA VAL A 236 1.64 8.93 -5.92
C VAL A 236 1.01 9.68 -4.74
N PHE A 237 -0.23 9.33 -4.40
CA PHE A 237 -0.93 9.92 -3.27
C PHE A 237 -0.34 9.47 -1.93
N TRP A 238 -0.04 8.20 -1.78
CA TRP A 238 0.48 7.63 -0.53
C TRP A 238 1.79 8.25 -0.10
N TYR A 239 2.80 8.26 -0.95
CA TYR A 239 4.11 8.83 -0.61
C TYR A 239 4.04 10.34 -0.37
N ARG A 240 3.22 11.07 -1.14
CA ARG A 240 2.97 12.49 -0.87
C ARG A 240 2.30 12.66 0.49
N GLY A 241 1.35 11.82 0.82
CA GLY A 241 0.66 11.81 2.10
C GLY A 241 1.60 11.61 3.27
N LEU A 242 2.42 10.55 3.23
CA LEU A 242 3.40 10.24 4.27
C LEU A 242 4.47 11.34 4.43
N ALA A 243 4.93 11.92 3.31
CA ALA A 243 5.95 12.95 3.33
C ALA A 243 5.45 14.25 3.97
N GLN A 244 4.20 14.64 3.69
CA GLN A 244 3.59 15.89 4.17
C GLN A 244 2.98 15.75 5.58
N GLY A 245 2.32 14.64 5.87
CA GLY A 245 1.57 14.45 7.12
C GLY A 245 2.32 13.69 8.21
N GLY A 246 3.47 13.11 7.90
CA GLY A 246 4.28 12.26 8.79
C GLY A 246 4.05 10.77 8.55
N ILE A 247 5.13 10.00 8.61
CA ILE A 247 5.14 8.56 8.28
C ILE A 247 4.29 7.79 9.30
N ALA A 248 4.56 7.99 10.58
CA ALA A 248 3.83 7.32 11.66
C ALA A 248 2.36 7.76 11.70
N ALA A 249 2.09 9.07 11.57
CA ALA A 249 0.74 9.62 11.66
C ALA A 249 -0.16 9.16 10.51
N VAL A 250 0.22 9.46 9.28
CA VAL A 250 -0.57 9.13 8.08
C VAL A 250 -0.61 7.62 7.85
N GLY A 251 0.44 6.90 8.24
CA GLY A 251 0.48 5.43 8.20
C GLY A 251 -0.69 4.77 8.94
N GLN A 252 -1.25 5.40 9.98
CA GLN A 252 -2.42 4.87 10.71
C GLN A 252 -3.70 4.79 9.85
N LEU A 253 -3.80 5.57 8.77
CA LEU A 253 -4.94 5.48 7.85
C LEU A 253 -5.12 4.08 7.26
N GLN A 254 -4.03 3.29 7.18
CA GLN A 254 -4.11 1.91 6.70
C GLN A 254 -4.99 0.99 7.57
N LEU A 255 -5.24 1.34 8.85
CA LEU A 255 -6.21 0.63 9.68
C LEU A 255 -7.64 0.68 9.10
N LEU A 256 -7.94 1.65 8.25
CA LEU A 256 -9.22 1.78 7.57
C LEU A 256 -9.31 0.94 6.29
N GLN A 257 -8.17 0.52 5.73
CA GLN A 257 -8.10 -0.20 4.45
C GLN A 257 -8.96 -1.47 4.42
N PRO A 258 -8.97 -2.34 5.44
CA PRO A 258 -9.82 -3.52 5.47
C PRO A 258 -11.31 -3.20 5.35
N PHE A 259 -11.76 -2.15 6.03
CA PHE A 259 -13.18 -1.77 6.05
C PHE A 259 -13.64 -1.18 4.73
N PHE A 260 -12.79 -0.42 4.04
CA PHE A 260 -13.07 0.02 2.67
C PHE A 260 -13.10 -1.16 1.70
N GLY A 261 -12.21 -2.15 1.86
CA GLY A 261 -12.24 -3.38 1.07
C GLY A 261 -13.54 -4.16 1.26
N LEU A 262 -14.00 -4.30 2.51
CA LEU A 262 -15.27 -4.96 2.84
C LEU A 262 -16.48 -4.15 2.34
N ALA A 263 -16.44 -2.81 2.45
CA ALA A 263 -17.50 -1.95 1.92
C ALA A 263 -17.62 -2.03 0.40
N LEU A 264 -16.47 -2.11 -0.31
CA LEU A 264 -16.44 -2.36 -1.74
C LEU A 264 -17.03 -3.73 -2.10
N ALA A 265 -16.68 -4.78 -1.35
CA ALA A 265 -17.24 -6.11 -1.53
C ALA A 265 -18.76 -6.11 -1.30
N ALA A 266 -19.24 -5.47 -0.25
CA ALA A 266 -20.67 -5.32 0.04
C ALA A 266 -21.41 -4.58 -1.10
N GLY A 267 -20.84 -3.48 -1.58
CA GLY A 267 -21.44 -2.69 -2.67
C GLY A 267 -21.46 -3.40 -4.04
N LEU A 268 -20.41 -4.18 -4.34
CA LEU A 268 -20.29 -4.91 -5.61
C LEU A 268 -20.96 -6.29 -5.59
N LEU A 269 -20.91 -6.96 -4.44
CA LEU A 269 -21.40 -8.35 -4.29
C LEU A 269 -22.73 -8.41 -3.51
N HIS A 270 -23.30 -7.26 -3.12
CA HIS A 270 -24.52 -7.14 -2.31
C HIS A 270 -24.44 -7.91 -0.98
N GLU A 271 -23.23 -8.02 -0.40
CA GLU A 271 -23.05 -8.66 0.90
C GLU A 271 -23.59 -7.78 2.04
N GLN A 272 -24.12 -8.41 3.09
CA GLN A 272 -24.67 -7.67 4.23
C GLN A 272 -23.54 -7.16 5.14
N VAL A 273 -23.57 -5.86 5.44
CA VAL A 273 -22.67 -5.22 6.41
C VAL A 273 -23.14 -5.56 7.83
N SER A 274 -22.33 -6.30 8.60
CA SER A 274 -22.67 -6.65 9.97
C SER A 274 -22.54 -5.45 10.92
N LEU A 275 -23.38 -5.42 11.97
CA LEU A 275 -23.27 -4.41 13.03
C LEU A 275 -21.89 -4.44 13.70
N GLY A 276 -21.29 -5.62 13.86
CA GLY A 276 -19.94 -5.78 14.37
C GLY A 276 -18.89 -5.05 13.52
N MET A 277 -19.01 -5.12 12.19
CA MET A 277 -18.13 -4.37 11.26
C MET A 277 -18.26 -2.85 11.49
N VAL A 278 -19.49 -2.35 11.63
CA VAL A 278 -19.71 -0.90 11.86
C VAL A 278 -19.08 -0.47 13.18
N LEU A 279 -19.33 -1.21 14.27
CA LEU A 279 -18.81 -0.88 15.60
C LEU A 279 -17.28 -0.89 15.65
N VAL A 280 -16.64 -1.92 15.07
CA VAL A 280 -15.18 -2.00 15.01
C VAL A 280 -14.60 -0.89 14.13
N THR A 281 -15.25 -0.56 13.00
CA THR A 281 -14.84 0.57 12.15
C THR A 281 -14.85 1.89 12.92
N VAL A 282 -15.91 2.18 13.67
CA VAL A 282 -15.99 3.39 14.50
C VAL A 282 -14.89 3.42 15.55
N ALA A 283 -14.64 2.30 16.24
CA ALA A 283 -13.56 2.20 17.23
C ALA A 283 -12.17 2.42 16.60
N VAL A 284 -11.91 1.85 15.41
CA VAL A 284 -10.66 2.04 14.65
C VAL A 284 -10.50 3.49 14.19
N ILE A 285 -11.56 4.16 13.74
CA ILE A 285 -11.50 5.60 13.42
C ILE A 285 -11.09 6.41 14.67
N GLY A 286 -11.63 6.06 15.85
CA GLY A 286 -11.20 6.65 17.12
C GLY A 286 -9.71 6.43 17.41
N CYS A 287 -9.18 5.23 17.16
CA CYS A 287 -7.75 4.93 17.28
C CYS A 287 -6.89 5.77 16.32
N VAL A 288 -7.30 5.88 15.05
CA VAL A 288 -6.60 6.70 14.05
C VAL A 288 -6.58 8.18 14.48
N ALA A 289 -7.71 8.70 14.97
CA ALA A 289 -7.80 10.07 15.45
C ALA A 289 -6.92 10.31 16.69
N GLY A 290 -6.91 9.35 17.64
CA GLY A 290 -6.01 9.38 18.80
C GLY A 290 -4.54 9.34 18.42
N ALA A 291 -4.15 8.39 17.57
CA ALA A 291 -2.79 8.28 17.06
C ALA A 291 -2.34 9.58 16.34
N LYS A 292 -3.21 10.17 15.50
CA LYS A 292 -2.94 11.48 14.87
C LYS A 292 -2.58 12.55 15.86
N LYS A 293 -3.32 12.67 16.97
CA LYS A 293 -3.11 13.67 18.01
C LYS A 293 -1.75 13.55 18.70
N PHE A 294 -1.23 12.33 18.84
CA PHE A 294 0.00 12.03 19.59
C PHE A 294 1.18 11.58 18.71
N ALA A 295 1.07 11.73 17.39
CA ALA A 295 2.11 11.34 16.44
C ALA A 295 3.29 12.33 16.39
N ARG A 296 3.16 13.49 17.04
CA ARG A 296 4.20 14.53 17.14
C ARG A 296 4.46 14.89 18.59
#